data_1dde6e9ec38099b322fa9ac00441cd01
#
_entry.id   1dde6e9ec38099b322fa9ac00441cd01
#
_cell.length_a   1.000
_cell.length_b   1.000
_cell.length_c   1.000
_cell.angle_alpha   90.00
_cell.angle_beta   90.00
_cell.angle_gamma   90.00
#
_symmetry.space_group_name_H-M   'P 1'
#
loop_
_entity.id
_entity.type
_entity.pdbx_description
1 polymer ?
#
loop_
_entity_poly.entity_id
_entity_poly.type
_entity_poly.pdbx_seq_one_letter_code
_entity_poly.pdbx_strand_id
1 'polypeptide(L)'
;MKNHLKTLFISPVLHVIMNLPCLLPTTVVGSFPCIETGGLLDPYKKAVKFAVSEQIRAGVDIISDGQVRADMVDAFVSKLPGISGKSIVGKINAADKPITVKDTKYALTQTKYVKGILTGPCTLSYALKIETPAYRNKEEAAVDLAYALHEEAKHLSRAGCTILQIDEPILSTGAIPVDTAKKCISIIFDGIKTPSCIHTCGVLGDIASDWSALPVDILDFEYAVSPENLETLSKYDLKGKKIGCGCVKSSDQSIESVEEIEEHIRRCVDVFGKENILIDPDCGLRMHTKEGAYQKLANMCEAVGNVRKEL
;
A
#
# COMPACT_ATOMS: atom_id res chain seq x y z
N MET A 1 -7.22 48.15 -5.09
CA MET A 1 -6.52 46.87 -4.87
C MET A 1 -7.52 45.88 -4.26
N LYS A 2 -8.07 44.99 -5.05
CA LYS A 2 -9.05 44.00 -4.59
C LYS A 2 -8.31 42.66 -4.39
N ASN A 3 -8.17 42.24 -3.13
CA ASN A 3 -7.65 40.93 -2.75
C ASN A 3 -8.69 39.87 -3.13
N HIS A 4 -8.37 39.03 -4.11
CA HIS A 4 -9.08 37.79 -4.37
C HIS A 4 -8.50 36.69 -3.47
N LEU A 5 -9.07 36.51 -2.29
CA LEU A 5 -8.97 35.25 -1.55
C LEU A 5 -9.69 34.18 -2.37
N LYS A 6 -8.94 33.32 -3.05
CA LYS A 6 -9.48 32.06 -3.55
C LYS A 6 -9.73 31.16 -2.37
N THR A 7 -10.99 31.06 -1.95
CA THR A 7 -11.48 30.02 -1.04
C THR A 7 -11.25 28.68 -1.74
N LEU A 8 -10.32 27.88 -1.22
CA LEU A 8 -10.20 26.47 -1.60
C LEU A 8 -11.50 25.78 -1.13
N PHE A 9 -12.40 25.52 -2.08
CA PHE A 9 -13.49 24.59 -1.85
C PHE A 9 -12.88 23.20 -1.67
N ILE A 10 -12.84 22.72 -0.42
CA ILE A 10 -12.66 21.30 -0.13
C ILE A 10 -13.92 20.62 -0.66
N SER A 11 -13.78 19.99 -1.82
CA SER A 11 -14.84 19.17 -2.39
C SER A 11 -15.19 18.07 -1.39
N PRO A 12 -16.48 17.77 -1.13
CA PRO A 12 -16.84 16.65 -0.29
C PRO A 12 -16.24 15.38 -0.91
N VAL A 13 -15.57 14.58 -0.09
CA VAL A 13 -15.03 13.28 -0.50
C VAL A 13 -16.23 12.48 -1.02
N LEU A 14 -16.35 12.35 -2.34
CA LEU A 14 -17.29 11.43 -2.95
C LEU A 14 -16.75 10.04 -2.58
N HIS A 15 -17.43 9.33 -1.69
CA HIS A 15 -17.12 7.93 -1.41
C HIS A 15 -17.18 7.14 -2.71
N VAL A 16 -16.05 6.67 -3.17
CA VAL A 16 -15.97 5.79 -4.33
C VAL A 16 -16.68 4.49 -3.96
N ILE A 17 -17.67 4.08 -4.77
CA ILE A 17 -18.32 2.78 -4.58
C ILE A 17 -17.27 1.71 -4.86
N MET A 18 -16.77 1.07 -3.79
CA MET A 18 -15.79 0.00 -3.92
C MET A 18 -16.49 -1.29 -4.31
N ASN A 19 -16.11 -1.83 -5.46
CA ASN A 19 -16.57 -3.16 -5.89
C ASN A 19 -15.63 -4.23 -5.31
N LEU A 20 -15.74 -4.46 -3.99
CA LEU A 20 -14.97 -5.49 -3.30
C LEU A 20 -15.58 -6.88 -3.54
N PRO A 21 -14.77 -7.96 -3.52
CA PRO A 21 -15.23 -9.31 -3.88
C PRO A 21 -16.27 -9.91 -2.93
N CYS A 22 -16.18 -9.58 -1.64
CA CYS A 22 -16.99 -10.19 -0.58
C CYS A 22 -16.94 -9.33 0.70
N LEU A 23 -17.62 -9.76 1.74
CA LEU A 23 -17.48 -9.25 3.10
C LEU A 23 -16.11 -9.65 3.66
N LEU A 24 -15.44 -8.79 4.45
CA LEU A 24 -14.09 -9.02 5.00
C LEU A 24 -13.09 -9.50 3.92
N PRO A 25 -12.90 -8.81 2.78
CA PRO A 25 -12.03 -9.34 1.75
C PRO A 25 -10.59 -9.44 2.24
N THR A 26 -9.95 -10.57 1.94
CA THR A 26 -8.52 -10.76 2.21
C THR A 26 -7.69 -10.06 1.14
N THR A 27 -6.58 -9.46 1.56
CA THR A 27 -5.61 -8.83 0.65
C THR A 27 -4.18 -9.01 1.16
N VAL A 28 -3.23 -8.35 0.54
CA VAL A 28 -1.81 -8.33 0.92
C VAL A 28 -1.30 -6.89 0.93
N VAL A 29 -0.29 -6.58 1.74
CA VAL A 29 0.43 -5.30 1.61
C VAL A 29 1.16 -5.23 0.28
N GLY A 30 1.85 -6.33 -0.12
CA GLY A 30 2.29 -6.39 -1.51
C GLY A 30 3.46 -7.29 -1.81
N SER A 31 4.60 -7.11 -1.14
CA SER A 31 5.81 -7.84 -1.46
C SER A 31 5.76 -9.29 -1.00
N PHE A 32 6.26 -10.20 -1.85
CA PHE A 32 6.30 -11.64 -1.64
C PHE A 32 7.72 -12.17 -1.81
N PRO A 33 8.08 -13.32 -1.21
CA PRO A 33 9.41 -13.91 -1.38
C PRO A 33 9.79 -14.10 -2.85
N CYS A 34 10.98 -13.63 -3.22
CA CYS A 34 11.50 -13.82 -4.56
C CYS A 34 12.16 -15.19 -4.67
N ILE A 35 11.76 -15.95 -5.67
CA ILE A 35 12.43 -17.20 -6.04
C ILE A 35 13.65 -16.90 -6.92
N GLU A 36 14.48 -17.92 -7.16
CA GLU A 36 15.60 -17.80 -8.10
C GLU A 36 15.17 -17.18 -9.42
N THR A 37 15.92 -16.17 -9.82
CA THR A 37 15.70 -15.44 -11.08
C THR A 37 16.48 -16.11 -12.20
N GLY A 38 15.94 -16.08 -13.42
CA GLY A 38 16.62 -16.66 -14.58
C GLY A 38 15.80 -16.51 -15.85
N GLY A 39 16.50 -16.41 -16.97
CA GLY A 39 15.88 -16.23 -18.30
C GLY A 39 16.53 -15.09 -19.08
N LEU A 40 16.64 -15.25 -20.39
CA LEU A 40 17.35 -14.29 -21.28
C LEU A 40 16.61 -12.96 -21.43
N LEU A 41 15.27 -12.96 -21.43
CA LEU A 41 14.46 -11.77 -21.74
C LEU A 41 13.90 -11.06 -20.51
N ASP A 42 13.52 -11.81 -19.48
CA ASP A 42 12.96 -11.27 -18.24
C ASP A 42 13.31 -12.24 -17.08
N PRO A 43 14.36 -11.93 -16.33
CA PRO A 43 14.81 -12.82 -15.26
C PRO A 43 13.80 -13.00 -14.14
N TYR A 44 12.92 -12.04 -13.92
CA TYR A 44 11.93 -12.07 -12.83
C TYR A 44 10.58 -12.69 -13.21
N LYS A 45 10.36 -13.01 -14.50
CA LYS A 45 9.07 -13.53 -14.97
C LYS A 45 8.58 -14.76 -14.18
N LYS A 46 9.49 -15.67 -13.80
CA LYS A 46 9.15 -16.85 -12.99
C LYS A 46 8.76 -16.44 -11.56
N ALA A 47 9.49 -15.50 -10.97
CA ALA A 47 9.20 -15.01 -9.62
C ALA A 47 7.84 -14.30 -9.53
N VAL A 48 7.50 -13.45 -10.52
CA VAL A 48 6.17 -12.82 -10.60
C VAL A 48 5.07 -13.89 -10.70
N LYS A 49 5.24 -14.87 -11.59
CA LYS A 49 4.27 -15.98 -11.72
C LYS A 49 4.10 -16.77 -10.43
N PHE A 50 5.20 -17.06 -9.76
CA PHE A 50 5.20 -17.76 -8.47
C PHE A 50 4.44 -16.95 -7.42
N ALA A 51 4.80 -15.68 -7.21
CA ALA A 51 4.15 -14.82 -6.21
C ALA A 51 2.62 -14.72 -6.44
N VAL A 52 2.20 -14.52 -7.69
CA VAL A 52 0.78 -14.46 -8.06
C VAL A 52 0.09 -15.81 -7.79
N SER A 53 0.70 -16.93 -8.21
CA SER A 53 0.09 -18.25 -8.02
C SER A 53 -0.05 -18.65 -6.55
N GLU A 54 0.94 -18.31 -5.71
CA GLU A 54 0.90 -18.65 -4.28
C GLU A 54 -0.17 -17.84 -3.54
N GLN A 55 -0.35 -16.56 -3.84
CA GLN A 55 -1.43 -15.77 -3.28
C GLN A 55 -2.81 -16.34 -3.66
N ILE A 56 -3.01 -16.72 -4.92
CA ILE A 56 -4.25 -17.35 -5.38
C ILE A 56 -4.45 -18.72 -4.69
N ARG A 57 -3.40 -19.54 -4.61
CA ARG A 57 -3.45 -20.87 -3.97
C ARG A 57 -3.78 -20.76 -2.48
N ALA A 58 -3.30 -19.71 -1.80
CA ALA A 58 -3.63 -19.42 -0.40
C ALA A 58 -5.08 -18.95 -0.22
N GLY A 59 -5.78 -18.55 -1.29
CA GLY A 59 -7.16 -18.09 -1.23
C GLY A 59 -7.32 -16.58 -1.02
N VAL A 60 -6.28 -15.78 -1.27
CA VAL A 60 -6.34 -14.31 -1.15
C VAL A 60 -7.32 -13.74 -2.18
N ASP A 61 -8.27 -12.93 -1.71
CA ASP A 61 -9.33 -12.34 -2.55
C ASP A 61 -8.79 -11.25 -3.49
N ILE A 62 -7.93 -10.36 -2.98
CA ILE A 62 -7.33 -9.24 -3.74
C ILE A 62 -5.81 -9.36 -3.67
N ILE A 63 -5.21 -9.88 -4.73
CA ILE A 63 -3.77 -10.16 -4.80
C ILE A 63 -2.96 -8.96 -5.29
N SER A 64 -1.63 -9.06 -5.20
CA SER A 64 -0.67 -8.15 -5.86
C SER A 64 0.17 -8.90 -6.91
N ASP A 65 1.05 -8.17 -7.60
CA ASP A 65 2.08 -8.75 -8.47
C ASP A 65 3.27 -9.36 -7.68
N GLY A 66 3.28 -9.19 -6.34
CA GLY A 66 4.29 -9.69 -5.43
C GLY A 66 5.54 -8.81 -5.30
N GLN A 67 5.65 -7.73 -6.06
CA GLN A 67 6.77 -6.75 -6.01
C GLN A 67 8.18 -7.39 -5.96
N VAL A 68 8.39 -8.49 -6.71
CA VAL A 68 9.59 -9.35 -6.60
C VAL A 68 10.84 -8.77 -7.28
N ARG A 69 10.71 -7.70 -8.10
CA ARG A 69 11.79 -7.24 -8.98
C ARG A 69 12.91 -6.50 -8.28
N ALA A 70 12.62 -5.76 -7.23
CA ALA A 70 13.58 -4.97 -6.45
C ALA A 70 13.02 -4.70 -5.04
N ASP A 71 13.81 -4.07 -4.17
CA ASP A 71 13.22 -3.50 -2.96
C ASP A 71 12.26 -2.35 -3.31
N MET A 72 11.44 -1.95 -2.34
CA MET A 72 10.38 -0.96 -2.57
C MET A 72 10.89 0.38 -3.10
N VAL A 73 12.11 0.79 -2.71
CA VAL A 73 12.70 2.07 -3.15
C VAL A 73 13.27 1.92 -4.55
N ASP A 74 14.15 0.93 -4.77
CA ASP A 74 14.84 0.74 -6.05
C ASP A 74 13.90 0.41 -7.20
N ALA A 75 12.76 -0.23 -6.92
CA ALA A 75 11.73 -0.50 -7.92
C ALA A 75 11.28 0.76 -8.67
N PHE A 76 11.20 1.89 -7.97
CA PHE A 76 10.75 3.17 -8.52
C PHE A 76 11.90 4.09 -8.88
N VAL A 77 12.82 4.38 -7.95
CA VAL A 77 13.85 5.40 -8.16
C VAL A 77 14.79 5.09 -9.34
N SER A 78 15.03 3.82 -9.62
CA SER A 78 15.86 3.39 -10.78
C SER A 78 15.22 3.73 -12.14
N LYS A 79 13.97 4.15 -12.18
CA LYS A 79 13.20 4.45 -13.39
C LYS A 79 12.88 5.94 -13.54
N LEU A 80 13.07 6.74 -12.50
CA LEU A 80 12.70 8.15 -12.49
C LEU A 80 13.85 9.04 -12.96
N PRO A 81 13.69 9.81 -14.05
CA PRO A 81 14.69 10.80 -14.47
C PRO A 81 14.96 11.81 -13.35
N GLY A 82 16.20 12.25 -13.23
CA GLY A 82 16.66 13.14 -12.14
C GLY A 82 17.19 12.39 -10.93
N ILE A 83 17.16 11.05 -10.92
CA ILE A 83 17.68 10.20 -9.86
C ILE A 83 18.80 9.30 -10.43
N SER A 84 19.87 9.15 -9.68
CA SER A 84 20.99 8.24 -10.00
C SER A 84 21.41 7.48 -8.73
N GLY A 85 21.27 6.15 -8.75
CA GLY A 85 21.44 5.34 -7.55
C GLY A 85 20.53 5.79 -6.40
N LYS A 86 21.10 6.17 -5.28
CA LYS A 86 20.37 6.71 -4.10
C LYS A 86 20.46 8.24 -3.99
N SER A 87 20.75 8.95 -5.10
CA SER A 87 20.87 10.41 -5.09
C SER A 87 19.97 11.08 -6.10
N ILE A 88 19.35 12.18 -5.69
CA ILE A 88 18.64 13.11 -6.56
C ILE A 88 19.70 14.06 -7.14
N VAL A 89 19.96 13.92 -8.44
CA VAL A 89 21.03 14.65 -9.15
C VAL A 89 20.50 15.75 -10.08
N GLY A 90 19.19 15.84 -10.24
CA GLY A 90 18.52 16.83 -11.09
C GLY A 90 17.04 16.92 -10.77
N LYS A 91 16.27 17.63 -11.63
CA LYS A 91 14.82 17.71 -11.47
C LYS A 91 14.18 16.34 -11.72
N ILE A 92 13.34 15.89 -10.78
CA ILE A 92 12.61 14.62 -10.88
C ILE A 92 11.49 14.77 -11.91
N ASN A 93 11.34 13.77 -12.76
CA ASN A 93 10.27 13.70 -13.75
C ASN A 93 9.67 12.28 -13.75
N ALA A 94 8.49 12.14 -14.37
CA ALA A 94 7.86 10.85 -14.55
C ALA A 94 8.73 9.92 -15.40
N ALA A 95 8.62 8.62 -15.15
CA ALA A 95 9.29 7.60 -15.96
C ALA A 95 8.77 7.61 -17.40
N ASP A 96 9.67 7.38 -18.38
CA ASP A 96 9.31 7.30 -19.80
C ASP A 96 8.35 6.14 -20.13
N LYS A 97 8.34 5.13 -19.28
CA LYS A 97 7.50 3.91 -19.43
C LYS A 97 6.91 3.53 -18.09
N PRO A 98 5.71 2.89 -18.08
CA PRO A 98 5.15 2.34 -16.84
C PRO A 98 6.12 1.44 -16.09
N ILE A 99 6.15 1.55 -14.78
CA ILE A 99 7.15 0.91 -13.90
C ILE A 99 6.70 -0.50 -13.52
N THR A 100 5.49 -0.65 -12.96
CA THR A 100 4.97 -1.89 -12.38
C THR A 100 3.85 -2.53 -13.21
N VAL A 101 3.23 -1.77 -14.10
CA VAL A 101 2.02 -2.15 -14.86
C VAL A 101 2.14 -3.49 -15.60
N LYS A 102 3.35 -3.84 -16.09
CA LYS A 102 3.56 -5.10 -16.80
C LYS A 102 3.22 -6.31 -15.95
N ASP A 103 3.70 -6.31 -14.70
CA ASP A 103 3.51 -7.43 -13.76
C ASP A 103 2.09 -7.42 -13.19
N THR A 104 1.56 -6.23 -12.89
CA THR A 104 0.18 -6.05 -12.47
C THR A 104 -0.80 -6.54 -13.55
N LYS A 105 -0.55 -6.26 -14.83
CA LYS A 105 -1.35 -6.81 -15.94
C LYS A 105 -1.27 -8.34 -16.00
N TYR A 106 -0.12 -8.94 -15.71
CA TYR A 106 -0.04 -10.38 -15.60
C TYR A 106 -0.96 -10.90 -14.46
N ALA A 107 -0.91 -10.31 -13.27
CA ALA A 107 -1.80 -10.67 -12.17
C ALA A 107 -3.29 -10.55 -12.57
N LEU A 108 -3.66 -9.49 -13.28
CA LEU A 108 -5.02 -9.26 -13.83
C LEU A 108 -5.45 -10.30 -14.87
N THR A 109 -4.53 -11.05 -15.49
CA THR A 109 -4.91 -12.22 -16.33
C THR A 109 -5.30 -13.45 -15.50
N GLN A 110 -4.94 -13.49 -14.22
CA GLN A 110 -5.17 -14.63 -13.33
C GLN A 110 -6.40 -14.42 -12.44
N THR A 111 -6.70 -13.19 -12.06
CA THR A 111 -7.89 -12.78 -11.29
C THR A 111 -8.29 -11.36 -11.66
N LYS A 112 -9.57 -11.02 -11.45
CA LYS A 112 -10.07 -9.65 -11.66
C LYS A 112 -9.80 -8.71 -10.50
N TYR A 113 -9.38 -9.20 -9.35
CA TYR A 113 -9.14 -8.40 -8.15
C TYR A 113 -7.65 -8.30 -7.85
N VAL A 114 -7.07 -7.18 -8.24
CA VAL A 114 -5.63 -6.92 -8.07
C VAL A 114 -5.40 -5.55 -7.47
N LYS A 115 -4.56 -5.48 -6.45
CA LYS A 115 -4.05 -4.26 -5.84
C LYS A 115 -2.81 -3.80 -6.61
N GLY A 116 -2.83 -2.58 -7.16
CA GLY A 116 -1.66 -1.91 -7.69
C GLY A 116 -0.95 -1.15 -6.57
N ILE A 117 0.37 -1.25 -6.50
CA ILE A 117 1.14 -0.75 -5.35
C ILE A 117 2.24 0.20 -5.82
N LEU A 118 2.38 1.31 -5.08
CA LEU A 118 3.37 2.36 -5.28
C LEU A 118 4.09 2.60 -3.96
N THR A 119 5.41 2.73 -4.00
CA THR A 119 6.11 3.30 -2.84
C THR A 119 5.84 4.79 -2.78
N GLY A 120 5.48 5.28 -1.61
CA GLY A 120 5.06 6.66 -1.42
C GLY A 120 6.20 7.67 -1.59
N PRO A 121 5.87 8.88 -2.03
CA PRO A 121 6.86 9.92 -2.35
C PRO A 121 7.61 10.43 -1.13
N CYS A 122 7.00 10.41 0.06
CA CYS A 122 7.68 10.78 1.29
C CYS A 122 8.77 9.75 1.63
N THR A 123 8.43 8.46 1.56
CA THR A 123 9.39 7.36 1.76
C THR A 123 10.51 7.41 0.74
N LEU A 124 10.20 7.61 -0.55
CA LEU A 124 11.21 7.73 -1.60
C LEU A 124 12.12 8.94 -1.37
N SER A 125 11.55 10.12 -1.06
CA SER A 125 12.36 11.32 -0.83
C SER A 125 13.29 11.16 0.37
N TYR A 126 12.81 10.53 1.45
CA TYR A 126 13.62 10.28 2.64
C TYR A 126 14.79 9.32 2.36
N ALA A 127 14.55 8.28 1.57
CA ALA A 127 15.55 7.28 1.21
C ALA A 127 16.67 7.82 0.27
N LEU A 128 16.44 8.97 -0.38
CA LEU A 128 17.36 9.55 -1.36
C LEU A 128 18.16 10.70 -0.76
N LYS A 129 19.43 10.86 -1.19
CA LYS A 129 20.24 12.03 -0.87
C LYS A 129 20.02 13.13 -1.92
N ILE A 130 19.87 14.39 -1.51
CA ILE A 130 19.74 15.53 -2.43
C ILE A 130 21.16 16.00 -2.79
N GLU A 131 21.51 15.89 -4.08
CA GLU A 131 22.82 16.29 -4.64
C GLU A 131 22.64 17.28 -5.81
N THR A 132 21.59 18.12 -5.76
CA THR A 132 21.26 19.10 -6.78
C THR A 132 20.68 20.35 -6.10
N PRO A 133 20.90 21.56 -6.66
CA PRO A 133 20.25 22.78 -6.17
C PRO A 133 18.76 22.87 -6.54
N ALA A 134 18.21 21.89 -7.27
CA ALA A 134 16.79 21.87 -7.68
C ALA A 134 15.82 21.73 -6.49
N TYR A 135 16.29 21.18 -5.37
CA TYR A 135 15.48 20.97 -4.16
C TYR A 135 16.23 21.45 -2.91
N ARG A 136 15.54 22.18 -2.06
CA ARG A 136 16.09 22.69 -0.78
C ARG A 136 15.96 21.66 0.34
N ASN A 137 14.94 20.80 0.28
CA ASN A 137 14.60 19.84 1.32
C ASN A 137 13.87 18.59 0.73
N LYS A 138 13.58 17.63 1.59
CA LYS A 138 12.89 16.38 1.23
C LYS A 138 11.44 16.59 0.83
N GLU A 139 10.76 17.54 1.43
CA GLU A 139 9.37 17.86 1.17
C GLU A 139 9.16 18.38 -0.25
N GLU A 140 10.10 19.25 -0.74
CA GLU A 140 10.07 19.72 -2.13
C GLU A 140 10.28 18.55 -3.12
N ALA A 141 11.22 17.66 -2.82
CA ALA A 141 11.48 16.48 -3.64
C ALA A 141 10.28 15.51 -3.61
N ALA A 142 9.64 15.33 -2.45
CA ALA A 142 8.45 14.49 -2.31
C ALA A 142 7.28 14.97 -3.20
N VAL A 143 7.11 16.28 -3.37
CA VAL A 143 6.07 16.83 -4.25
C VAL A 143 6.34 16.49 -5.72
N ASP A 144 7.57 16.62 -6.21
CA ASP A 144 7.89 16.26 -7.60
C ASP A 144 7.84 14.72 -7.79
N LEU A 145 8.22 13.93 -6.79
CA LEU A 145 8.01 12.49 -6.78
C LEU A 145 6.51 12.14 -6.86
N ALA A 146 5.64 12.89 -6.15
CA ALA A 146 4.20 12.67 -6.22
C ALA A 146 3.65 12.92 -7.63
N TYR A 147 4.10 13.94 -8.34
CA TYR A 147 3.73 14.16 -9.74
C TYR A 147 4.25 13.04 -10.66
N ALA A 148 5.46 12.55 -10.42
CA ALA A 148 6.00 11.43 -11.19
C ALA A 148 5.22 10.13 -10.95
N LEU A 149 4.85 9.83 -9.70
CA LEU A 149 4.06 8.66 -9.32
C LEU A 149 2.58 8.77 -9.74
N HIS A 150 2.03 9.98 -9.87
CA HIS A 150 0.69 10.18 -10.43
C HIS A 150 0.56 9.55 -11.83
N GLU A 151 1.58 9.67 -12.68
CA GLU A 151 1.56 9.04 -14.01
C GLU A 151 1.52 7.50 -13.91
N GLU A 152 2.29 6.91 -12.99
CA GLU A 152 2.22 5.46 -12.74
C GLU A 152 0.86 5.05 -12.18
N ALA A 153 0.31 5.79 -11.23
CA ALA A 153 -1.03 5.54 -10.68
C ALA A 153 -2.12 5.58 -11.77
N LYS A 154 -2.03 6.52 -12.72
CA LYS A 154 -2.93 6.55 -13.90
C LYS A 154 -2.78 5.30 -14.76
N HIS A 155 -1.56 4.83 -14.96
CA HIS A 155 -1.32 3.62 -15.73
C HIS A 155 -1.89 2.38 -15.05
N LEU A 156 -1.72 2.23 -13.74
CA LEU A 156 -2.29 1.15 -12.94
C LEU A 156 -3.83 1.20 -12.91
N SER A 157 -4.41 2.39 -12.72
CA SER A 157 -5.86 2.60 -12.79
C SER A 157 -6.43 2.16 -14.15
N ARG A 158 -5.81 2.60 -15.25
CA ARG A 158 -6.20 2.20 -16.61
C ARG A 158 -6.00 0.71 -16.89
N ALA A 159 -5.08 0.05 -16.20
CA ALA A 159 -4.90 -1.39 -16.30
C ALA A 159 -6.05 -2.17 -15.64
N GLY A 160 -6.83 -1.57 -14.75
CA GLY A 160 -8.01 -2.15 -14.12
C GLY A 160 -7.77 -2.66 -12.70
N CYS A 161 -6.80 -2.08 -11.97
CA CYS A 161 -6.61 -2.40 -10.55
C CYS A 161 -7.88 -2.15 -9.74
N THR A 162 -8.16 -3.01 -8.78
CA THR A 162 -9.27 -2.89 -7.83
C THR A 162 -9.02 -1.80 -6.80
N ILE A 163 -7.78 -1.70 -6.34
CA ILE A 163 -7.29 -0.76 -5.34
C ILE A 163 -5.92 -0.26 -5.80
N LEU A 164 -5.62 1.02 -5.55
CA LEU A 164 -4.27 1.58 -5.66
C LEU A 164 -3.75 1.92 -4.28
N GLN A 165 -2.67 1.28 -3.87
CA GLN A 165 -2.03 1.48 -2.57
C GLN A 165 -0.75 2.29 -2.70
N ILE A 166 -0.54 3.19 -1.73
CA ILE A 166 0.73 3.89 -1.49
C ILE A 166 1.31 3.38 -0.17
N ASP A 167 2.56 2.92 -0.18
CA ASP A 167 3.28 2.48 1.01
C ASP A 167 4.13 3.63 1.55
N GLU A 168 3.78 4.15 2.73
CA GLU A 168 4.46 5.27 3.40
C GLU A 168 4.92 4.93 4.81
N PRO A 169 5.83 3.95 4.98
CA PRO A 169 6.35 3.59 6.31
C PRO A 169 7.04 4.74 7.03
N ILE A 170 7.59 5.73 6.30
CA ILE A 170 8.28 6.86 6.90
C ILE A 170 7.36 7.73 7.79
N LEU A 171 6.05 7.70 7.57
CA LEU A 171 5.12 8.56 8.30
C LEU A 171 5.07 8.22 9.79
N SER A 172 5.12 6.94 10.17
CA SER A 172 5.12 6.52 11.58
C SER A 172 6.35 6.99 12.35
N THR A 173 7.44 7.33 11.65
CA THR A 173 8.67 7.83 12.28
C THR A 173 8.62 9.32 12.61
N GLY A 174 7.64 10.07 12.09
CA GLY A 174 7.56 11.53 12.23
C GLY A 174 8.65 12.31 11.46
N ALA A 175 9.48 11.65 10.64
CA ALA A 175 10.58 12.29 9.92
C ALA A 175 10.12 13.26 8.82
N ILE A 176 8.89 13.09 8.32
CA ILE A 176 8.26 14.00 7.34
C ILE A 176 6.90 14.43 7.90
N PRO A 177 6.56 15.74 7.81
CA PRO A 177 5.26 16.23 8.27
C PRO A 177 4.10 15.56 7.53
N VAL A 178 3.05 15.18 8.25
CA VAL A 178 1.86 14.53 7.65
C VAL A 178 1.17 15.43 6.62
N ASP A 179 1.26 16.76 6.76
CA ASP A 179 0.74 17.70 5.75
C ASP A 179 1.46 17.58 4.40
N THR A 180 2.74 17.23 4.39
CA THR A 180 3.45 16.89 3.14
C THR A 180 2.86 15.65 2.51
N ALA A 181 2.58 14.61 3.30
CA ALA A 181 1.93 13.40 2.82
C ALA A 181 0.52 13.68 2.30
N LYS A 182 -0.30 14.46 3.01
CA LYS A 182 -1.64 14.88 2.56
C LYS A 182 -1.58 15.54 1.18
N LYS A 183 -0.63 16.46 0.97
CA LYS A 183 -0.41 17.13 -0.31
C LYS A 183 0.00 16.13 -1.40
N CYS A 184 0.96 15.28 -1.12
CA CYS A 184 1.47 14.28 -2.06
C CYS A 184 0.39 13.28 -2.47
N ILE A 185 -0.38 12.75 -1.52
CA ILE A 185 -1.49 11.83 -1.75
C ILE A 185 -2.55 12.47 -2.65
N SER A 186 -2.91 13.75 -2.36
CA SER A 186 -3.86 14.49 -3.18
C SER A 186 -3.38 14.65 -4.62
N ILE A 187 -2.08 14.83 -4.85
CA ILE A 187 -1.48 14.90 -6.20
C ILE A 187 -1.57 13.53 -6.89
N ILE A 188 -1.16 12.45 -6.18
CA ILE A 188 -1.11 11.11 -6.79
C ILE A 188 -2.49 10.64 -7.24
N PHE A 189 -3.52 10.90 -6.45
CA PHE A 189 -4.88 10.42 -6.75
C PHE A 189 -5.77 11.45 -7.47
N ASP A 190 -5.22 12.60 -7.88
CA ASP A 190 -6.00 13.62 -8.59
C ASP A 190 -6.61 13.05 -9.88
N GLY A 191 -7.95 13.12 -10.00
CA GLY A 191 -8.70 12.61 -11.15
C GLY A 191 -8.73 11.07 -11.30
N ILE A 192 -8.15 10.31 -10.38
CA ILE A 192 -8.18 8.84 -10.37
C ILE A 192 -9.45 8.36 -9.66
N LYS A 193 -10.17 7.41 -10.29
CA LYS A 193 -11.41 6.85 -9.75
C LYS A 193 -11.23 5.49 -9.08
N THR A 194 -10.08 4.85 -9.25
CA THR A 194 -9.77 3.61 -8.55
C THR A 194 -9.64 3.89 -7.05
N PRO A 195 -10.27 3.10 -6.17
CA PRO A 195 -10.15 3.27 -4.73
C PRO A 195 -8.69 3.39 -4.28
N SER A 196 -8.42 4.41 -3.47
CA SER A 196 -7.10 4.76 -2.95
C SER A 196 -6.87 4.12 -1.58
N CYS A 197 -5.65 3.62 -1.36
CA CYS A 197 -5.23 3.05 -0.09
C CYS A 197 -3.89 3.64 0.33
N ILE A 198 -3.69 3.85 1.62
CA ILE A 198 -2.36 4.10 2.20
C ILE A 198 -2.04 3.01 3.20
N HIS A 199 -0.86 2.41 3.06
CA HIS A 199 -0.30 1.50 4.06
C HIS A 199 0.81 2.21 4.84
N THR A 200 0.76 2.10 6.18
CA THR A 200 1.76 2.67 7.08
C THR A 200 2.13 1.63 8.14
N CYS A 201 3.37 1.14 8.09
CA CYS A 201 3.92 0.25 9.11
C CYS A 201 4.26 1.00 10.40
N GLY A 202 4.27 0.28 11.52
CA GLY A 202 4.68 0.78 12.82
C GLY A 202 3.57 1.41 13.65
N VAL A 203 3.96 1.94 14.81
CA VAL A 203 3.03 2.55 15.77
C VAL A 203 2.58 3.92 15.27
N LEU A 204 1.29 4.13 15.17
CA LEU A 204 0.71 5.38 14.68
C LEU A 204 0.76 6.50 15.72
N GLY A 205 0.59 6.17 17.00
CA GLY A 205 0.82 7.09 18.13
C GLY A 205 0.33 8.52 17.90
N ASP A 206 1.25 9.47 17.95
CA ASP A 206 0.96 10.91 17.86
C ASP A 206 0.47 11.34 16.46
N ILE A 207 0.75 10.57 15.42
CA ILE A 207 0.28 10.89 14.05
C ILE A 207 -1.14 10.38 13.77
N ALA A 208 -1.74 9.58 14.65
CA ALA A 208 -3.01 8.88 14.37
C ALA A 208 -4.15 9.82 13.99
N SER A 209 -4.25 11.00 14.63
CA SER A 209 -5.25 12.01 14.27
C SER A 209 -5.10 12.50 12.83
N ASP A 210 -3.89 12.88 12.44
CA ASP A 210 -3.59 13.39 11.11
C ASP A 210 -3.64 12.28 10.07
N TRP A 211 -3.17 11.08 10.43
CA TRP A 211 -3.21 9.89 9.60
C TRP A 211 -4.65 9.47 9.28
N SER A 212 -5.55 9.48 10.28
CA SER A 212 -6.97 9.19 10.08
C SER A 212 -7.66 10.17 9.12
N ALA A 213 -7.13 11.39 9.00
CA ALA A 213 -7.63 12.44 8.13
C ALA A 213 -6.99 12.46 6.73
N LEU A 214 -6.08 11.53 6.39
CA LEU A 214 -5.46 11.45 5.07
C LEU A 214 -6.53 11.30 3.96
N PRO A 215 -6.36 11.94 2.79
CA PRO A 215 -7.36 11.94 1.72
C PRO A 215 -7.32 10.66 0.87
N VAL A 216 -7.61 9.54 1.48
CA VAL A 216 -7.70 8.21 0.86
C VAL A 216 -9.00 7.51 1.23
N ASP A 217 -9.37 6.48 0.47
CA ASP A 217 -10.57 5.68 0.72
C ASP A 217 -10.33 4.55 1.73
N ILE A 218 -9.09 4.04 1.80
CA ILE A 218 -8.68 2.93 2.68
C ILE A 218 -7.46 3.35 3.47
N LEU A 219 -7.51 3.16 4.79
CA LEU A 219 -6.40 3.31 5.72
C LEU A 219 -5.95 1.93 6.17
N ASP A 220 -4.70 1.57 5.88
CA ASP A 220 -4.14 0.24 6.14
C ASP A 220 -3.00 0.35 7.15
N PHE A 221 -3.01 -0.48 8.20
CA PHE A 221 -2.10 -0.37 9.34
C PHE A 221 -1.73 -1.73 9.95
N GLU A 222 -0.58 -1.77 10.63
CA GLU A 222 -0.15 -2.90 11.45
C GLU A 222 -1.01 -3.04 12.71
N TYR A 223 -1.52 -4.25 12.95
CA TYR A 223 -2.24 -4.56 14.19
C TYR A 223 -1.62 -5.74 14.94
N ALA A 224 -1.25 -6.83 14.28
CA ALA A 224 -0.75 -8.03 14.96
C ALA A 224 0.58 -7.80 15.67
N VAL A 225 1.45 -6.92 15.15
CA VAL A 225 2.72 -6.51 15.82
C VAL A 225 2.50 -5.28 16.70
N SER A 226 1.61 -4.39 16.34
CA SER A 226 1.35 -3.11 17.02
C SER A 226 -0.12 -3.02 17.48
N PRO A 227 -0.55 -3.85 18.46
CA PRO A 227 -1.97 -3.94 18.85
C PRO A 227 -2.54 -2.65 19.43
N GLU A 228 -1.68 -1.74 19.94
CA GLU A 228 -2.05 -0.41 20.39
C GLU A 228 -2.63 0.49 19.28
N ASN A 229 -2.35 0.19 18.01
CA ASN A 229 -2.91 0.92 16.90
C ASN A 229 -4.43 0.79 16.84
N LEU A 230 -4.96 -0.41 17.11
CA LEU A 230 -6.41 -0.66 17.13
C LEU A 230 -7.10 0.21 18.18
N GLU A 231 -6.58 0.23 19.41
CA GLU A 231 -7.10 1.07 20.48
C GLU A 231 -6.98 2.56 20.15
N THR A 232 -5.86 2.95 19.57
CA THR A 232 -5.61 4.34 19.18
C THR A 232 -6.61 4.79 18.11
N LEU A 233 -6.80 4.02 17.05
CA LEU A 233 -7.69 4.36 15.94
C LEU A 233 -9.17 4.30 16.31
N SER A 234 -9.57 3.46 17.28
CA SER A 234 -10.96 3.40 17.77
C SER A 234 -11.47 4.73 18.33
N LYS A 235 -10.57 5.66 18.66
CA LYS A 235 -10.88 6.99 19.22
C LYS A 235 -11.25 8.03 18.15
N TYR A 236 -11.04 7.73 16.87
CA TYR A 236 -11.24 8.67 15.76
C TYR A 236 -12.41 8.29 14.88
N ASP A 237 -13.16 9.30 14.42
CA ASP A 237 -14.13 9.13 13.34
C ASP A 237 -13.40 9.01 12.00
N LEU A 238 -13.40 7.81 11.43
CA LEU A 238 -12.73 7.50 10.15
C LEU A 238 -13.55 7.95 8.93
N LYS A 239 -14.66 8.67 9.13
CA LYS A 239 -15.46 9.33 8.08
C LYS A 239 -15.90 8.39 6.94
N GLY A 240 -16.25 7.16 7.28
CA GLY A 240 -16.69 6.15 6.33
C GLY A 240 -15.60 5.53 5.46
N LYS A 241 -14.32 5.76 5.77
CA LYS A 241 -13.21 5.04 5.15
C LYS A 241 -13.25 3.55 5.47
N LYS A 242 -12.72 2.74 4.58
CA LYS A 242 -12.41 1.33 4.87
C LYS A 242 -11.07 1.25 5.60
N ILE A 243 -10.89 0.13 6.33
CA ILE A 243 -9.69 -0.12 7.12
C ILE A 243 -9.06 -1.43 6.67
N GLY A 244 -7.79 -1.39 6.25
CA GLY A 244 -6.93 -2.56 6.14
C GLY A 244 -6.39 -2.91 7.52
N CYS A 245 -6.71 -4.09 8.01
CA CYS A 245 -6.29 -4.57 9.32
C CYS A 245 -5.20 -5.62 9.17
N GLY A 246 -3.96 -5.28 9.52
CA GLY A 246 -2.84 -6.21 9.58
C GLY A 246 -3.04 -7.22 10.71
N CYS A 247 -3.61 -8.38 10.39
CA CYS A 247 -3.96 -9.41 11.38
C CYS A 247 -2.92 -10.55 11.46
N VAL A 248 -1.87 -10.51 10.65
CA VAL A 248 -0.81 -11.55 10.59
C VAL A 248 0.55 -10.88 10.63
N LYS A 249 1.41 -11.30 11.57
CA LYS A 249 2.75 -10.73 11.74
C LYS A 249 3.63 -10.96 10.51
N SER A 250 4.30 -9.92 10.08
CA SER A 250 5.33 -9.97 9.04
C SER A 250 6.75 -9.83 9.58
N SER A 251 6.90 -9.57 10.90
CA SER A 251 8.17 -9.23 11.54
C SER A 251 9.04 -10.45 11.86
N ASP A 252 8.47 -11.63 11.96
CA ASP A 252 9.20 -12.87 12.29
C ASP A 252 8.71 -14.07 11.46
N GLN A 253 9.45 -15.20 11.54
CA GLN A 253 9.18 -16.41 10.77
C GLN A 253 8.14 -17.33 11.41
N SER A 254 7.61 -17.00 12.60
CA SER A 254 6.55 -17.78 13.26
C SER A 254 5.28 -17.78 12.40
N ILE A 255 4.56 -18.90 12.42
CA ILE A 255 3.29 -19.04 11.71
C ILE A 255 2.19 -19.04 12.77
N GLU A 256 1.36 -18.04 12.74
CA GLU A 256 0.21 -17.92 13.63
C GLU A 256 -0.80 -19.02 13.34
N SER A 257 -1.44 -19.52 14.39
CA SER A 257 -2.57 -20.44 14.23
C SER A 257 -3.79 -19.72 13.64
N VAL A 258 -4.70 -20.49 13.08
CA VAL A 258 -5.96 -19.94 12.55
C VAL A 258 -6.74 -19.24 13.66
N GLU A 259 -6.77 -19.82 14.87
CA GLU A 259 -7.49 -19.31 16.03
C GLU A 259 -6.94 -17.97 16.52
N GLU A 260 -5.61 -17.79 16.52
CA GLU A 260 -4.98 -16.49 16.86
C GLU A 260 -5.38 -15.39 15.87
N ILE A 261 -5.38 -15.72 14.59
CA ILE A 261 -5.77 -14.77 13.53
C ILE A 261 -7.28 -14.45 13.62
N GLU A 262 -8.13 -15.44 13.89
CA GLU A 262 -9.56 -15.23 14.11
C GLU A 262 -9.83 -14.26 15.26
N GLU A 263 -9.08 -14.36 16.36
CA GLU A 263 -9.21 -13.43 17.47
C GLU A 263 -8.86 -12.00 17.05
N HIS A 264 -7.77 -11.81 16.29
CA HIS A 264 -7.42 -10.50 15.74
C HIS A 264 -8.53 -9.94 14.84
N ILE A 265 -9.08 -10.76 13.95
CA ILE A 265 -10.15 -10.35 13.03
C ILE A 265 -11.40 -9.94 13.80
N ARG A 266 -11.85 -10.72 14.80
CA ARG A 266 -13.02 -10.40 15.62
C ARG A 266 -12.86 -9.05 16.33
N ARG A 267 -11.67 -8.77 16.89
CA ARG A 267 -11.39 -7.46 17.50
C ARG A 267 -11.49 -6.31 16.49
N CYS A 268 -10.99 -6.49 15.28
CA CYS A 268 -11.13 -5.48 14.22
C CYS A 268 -12.60 -5.29 13.82
N VAL A 269 -13.38 -6.38 13.74
CA VAL A 269 -14.83 -6.33 13.47
C VAL A 269 -15.57 -5.57 14.57
N ASP A 270 -15.24 -5.82 15.83
CA ASP A 270 -15.87 -5.17 16.97
C ASP A 270 -15.61 -3.65 16.98
N VAL A 271 -14.42 -3.22 16.56
CA VAL A 271 -14.03 -1.80 16.56
C VAL A 271 -14.55 -1.06 15.33
N PHE A 272 -14.39 -1.60 14.14
CA PHE A 272 -14.65 -0.88 12.88
C PHE A 272 -15.92 -1.33 12.16
N GLY A 273 -16.50 -2.46 12.56
CA GLY A 273 -17.65 -3.09 11.88
C GLY A 273 -17.22 -3.89 10.64
N LYS A 274 -17.87 -5.05 10.48
CA LYS A 274 -17.58 -6.04 9.42
C LYS A 274 -17.62 -5.50 8.00
N GLU A 275 -18.45 -4.48 7.76
CA GLU A 275 -18.63 -3.88 6.43
C GLU A 275 -17.47 -2.94 6.05
N ASN A 276 -16.62 -2.55 7.02
CA ASN A 276 -15.65 -1.48 6.84
C ASN A 276 -14.21 -1.97 6.77
N ILE A 277 -13.95 -3.26 6.93
CA ILE A 277 -12.58 -3.78 7.02
C ILE A 277 -12.19 -4.70 5.87
N LEU A 278 -10.90 -4.68 5.55
CA LEU A 278 -10.16 -5.65 4.75
C LEU A 278 -9.13 -6.31 5.68
N ILE A 279 -8.76 -7.56 5.40
CA ILE A 279 -7.82 -8.31 6.24
C ILE A 279 -6.56 -8.62 5.44
N ASP A 280 -5.42 -8.29 6.01
CA ASP A 280 -4.11 -8.52 5.42
C ASP A 280 -3.01 -8.81 6.48
N PRO A 281 -1.78 -9.15 6.05
CA PRO A 281 -0.63 -9.15 6.94
C PRO A 281 -0.22 -7.72 7.34
N ASP A 282 0.43 -7.56 8.49
CA ASP A 282 0.96 -6.28 8.98
C ASP A 282 1.83 -5.54 7.96
N CYS A 283 2.58 -6.26 7.15
CA CYS A 283 3.45 -5.71 6.11
C CYS A 283 3.70 -6.76 5.03
N GLY A 284 4.57 -6.44 4.07
CA GLY A 284 4.98 -7.36 3.03
C GLY A 284 5.71 -8.60 3.56
N LEU A 285 5.52 -9.75 2.91
CA LEU A 285 6.09 -11.05 3.31
C LEU A 285 7.42 -11.39 2.62
N ARG A 286 8.08 -10.42 1.98
CA ARG A 286 9.29 -10.62 1.19
C ARG A 286 10.42 -11.33 1.93
N MET A 287 10.56 -11.09 3.24
CA MET A 287 11.66 -11.62 4.07
C MET A 287 11.39 -13.03 4.61
N HIS A 288 10.22 -13.58 4.33
CA HIS A 288 9.86 -14.94 4.73
C HIS A 288 10.39 -16.00 3.76
N THR A 289 10.43 -17.25 4.23
CA THR A 289 10.55 -18.39 3.31
C THR A 289 9.30 -18.47 2.43
N LYS A 290 9.40 -19.13 1.29
CA LYS A 290 8.25 -19.32 0.37
C LYS A 290 7.11 -20.04 1.06
N GLU A 291 7.45 -21.10 1.76
CA GLU A 291 6.53 -21.95 2.51
C GLU A 291 5.89 -21.17 3.68
N GLY A 292 6.70 -20.37 4.40
CA GLY A 292 6.22 -19.53 5.49
C GLY A 292 5.25 -18.44 5.02
N ALA A 293 5.61 -17.73 3.95
CA ALA A 293 4.72 -16.72 3.37
C ALA A 293 3.39 -17.31 2.88
N TYR A 294 3.45 -18.46 2.20
CA TYR A 294 2.24 -19.18 1.79
C TYR A 294 1.38 -19.58 2.99
N GLN A 295 1.99 -20.21 4.03
CA GLN A 295 1.24 -20.71 5.18
C GLN A 295 0.58 -19.58 5.97
N LYS A 296 1.27 -18.44 6.14
CA LYS A 296 0.69 -17.25 6.77
C LYS A 296 -0.56 -16.76 6.01
N LEU A 297 -0.49 -16.67 4.68
CA LEU A 297 -1.65 -16.27 3.88
C LEU A 297 -2.77 -17.33 3.91
N ALA A 298 -2.42 -18.61 3.88
CA ALA A 298 -3.42 -19.69 3.93
C ALA A 298 -4.17 -19.68 5.27
N ASN A 299 -3.45 -19.57 6.40
CA ASN A 299 -4.08 -19.49 7.72
C ASN A 299 -4.95 -18.23 7.84
N MET A 300 -4.50 -17.09 7.30
CA MET A 300 -5.29 -15.86 7.26
C MET A 300 -6.60 -16.06 6.48
N CYS A 301 -6.53 -16.64 5.31
CA CYS A 301 -7.72 -16.88 4.47
C CYS A 301 -8.69 -17.87 5.12
N GLU A 302 -8.18 -18.92 5.78
CA GLU A 302 -8.97 -19.88 6.54
C GLU A 302 -9.68 -19.17 7.72
N ALA A 303 -8.96 -18.39 8.53
CA ALA A 303 -9.48 -17.64 9.65
C ALA A 303 -10.61 -16.68 9.20
N VAL A 304 -10.38 -15.92 8.11
CA VAL A 304 -11.43 -15.07 7.53
C VAL A 304 -12.64 -15.89 7.10
N GLY A 305 -12.42 -17.05 6.46
CA GLY A 305 -13.49 -17.96 6.04
C GLY A 305 -14.34 -18.46 7.22
N ASN A 306 -13.73 -18.70 8.36
CA ASN A 306 -14.44 -19.11 9.60
C ASN A 306 -15.23 -17.93 10.20
N VAL A 307 -14.59 -16.78 10.38
CA VAL A 307 -15.27 -15.57 10.91
C VAL A 307 -16.44 -15.15 10.01
N ARG A 308 -16.31 -15.23 8.68
CA ARG A 308 -17.44 -14.94 7.76
C ARG A 308 -18.67 -15.80 8.00
N LYS A 309 -18.50 -17.06 8.46
CA LYS A 309 -19.63 -17.97 8.76
C LYS A 309 -20.37 -17.61 10.05
N GLU A 310 -19.70 -16.86 10.95
CA GLU A 310 -20.27 -16.43 12.23
C GLU A 310 -21.08 -15.12 12.10
N LEU A 311 -20.85 -14.34 11.02
CA LEU A 311 -21.40 -12.99 10.81
C LEU A 311 -22.64 -12.97 9.91
#